data_86612fd60b8fb0e41a7017b64229e284
#
_entry.id   86612fd60b8fb0e41a7017b64229e284
#
_cell.length_a   1.000
_cell.length_b   1.000
_cell.length_c   1.000
_cell.angle_alpha   90.00
_cell.angle_beta   90.00
_cell.angle_gamma   90.00
#
_symmetry.space_group_name_H-M   'P 1'
#
loop_
_entity.id
_entity.type
_entity.pdbx_description
1 polymer ?
#
loop_
_entity_poly.entity_id
_entity_poly.type
_entity_poly.pdbx_seq_one_letter_code
_entity_poly.pdbx_strand_id
1 'polypeptide(L)' 'IQICSALDGSCLPHQAVNVSNSWYQCAKEGTKETLALMDSIGEPLINRNKLYITFKCEILNET' A
#
# COMPACT_ATOMS: atom_id res chain seq x y z
N ILE A 1 -0.81 -4.28 1.67
CA ILE A 1 -0.67 -3.35 0.53
C ILE A 1 -1.55 -3.82 -0.61
N GLN A 2 -2.25 -2.91 -1.19
CA GLN A 2 -3.13 -3.17 -2.31
C GLN A 2 -2.97 -2.08 -3.37
N ILE A 3 -2.80 -2.49 -4.62
CA ILE A 3 -2.66 -1.56 -5.73
C ILE A 3 -3.99 -1.54 -6.48
N CYS A 4 -4.52 -0.34 -6.69
CA CYS A 4 -5.81 -0.16 -7.34
C CYS A 4 -5.70 0.81 -8.50
N SER A 5 -6.61 0.65 -9.48
CA SER A 5 -6.75 1.57 -10.60
C SER A 5 -8.00 2.40 -10.42
N ALA A 6 -7.85 3.73 -10.48
CA ALA A 6 -8.98 4.63 -10.37
C ALA A 6 -9.78 4.73 -11.67
N LEU A 7 -9.24 4.23 -12.77
CA LEU A 7 -9.92 4.28 -14.06
C LEU A 7 -11.13 3.34 -14.12
N ASP A 8 -10.96 2.12 -13.62
CA ASP A 8 -12.01 1.10 -13.68
C ASP A 8 -12.41 0.57 -12.32
N GLY A 9 -11.77 1.06 -11.24
CA GLY A 9 -12.07 0.63 -9.89
C GLY A 9 -11.56 -0.74 -9.54
N SER A 10 -10.74 -1.36 -10.39
CA SER A 10 -10.23 -2.69 -10.10
C SER A 10 -9.00 -2.61 -9.20
N CYS A 11 -8.83 -3.63 -8.38
CA CYS A 11 -7.71 -3.72 -7.46
C CYS A 11 -7.07 -5.09 -7.53
N LEU A 12 -5.77 -5.13 -7.36
CA LEU A 12 -5.05 -6.40 -7.21
C LEU A 12 -5.30 -6.96 -5.82
N PRO A 13 -5.08 -8.27 -5.62
CA PRO A 13 -5.25 -8.85 -4.30
C PRO A 13 -4.36 -8.18 -3.26
N HIS A 14 -4.90 -8.07 -2.06
CA HIS A 14 -4.19 -7.48 -0.94
C HIS A 14 -3.03 -8.39 -0.54
N GLN A 15 -1.85 -7.79 -0.36
CA GLN A 15 -0.66 -8.55 0.02
C GLN A 15 -0.19 -8.11 1.40
N ALA A 16 0.08 -9.10 2.26
CA ALA A 16 0.64 -8.83 3.57
C ALA A 16 2.11 -8.45 3.43
N VAL A 17 2.52 -7.43 4.16
CA VAL A 17 3.91 -6.97 4.11
C VAL A 17 4.63 -7.41 5.37
N ASN A 18 4.37 -6.77 6.49
CA ASN A 18 5.02 -7.09 7.76
C ASN A 18 4.03 -7.03 8.90
N VAL A 19 4.31 -7.83 9.94
CA VAL A 19 3.53 -7.77 11.16
C VAL A 19 4.30 -6.91 12.15
N SER A 20 3.65 -5.87 12.64
CA SER A 20 4.24 -4.96 13.62
C SER A 20 3.45 -5.01 14.92
N ASN A 21 4.14 -4.77 16.03
CA ASN A 21 3.50 -4.69 17.33
C ASN A 21 3.03 -3.29 17.68
N SER A 22 3.30 -2.32 16.81
CA SER A 22 2.96 -0.93 17.03
C SER A 22 2.23 -0.37 15.82
N TRP A 23 1.11 0.31 16.08
CA TRP A 23 0.37 0.99 15.02
C TRP A 23 1.25 2.02 14.31
N TYR A 24 2.02 2.78 15.08
CA TYR A 24 2.92 3.78 14.53
C TYR A 24 3.91 3.16 13.56
N GLN A 25 4.50 2.04 13.95
CA GLN A 25 5.50 1.38 13.11
C GLN A 25 4.86 0.79 11.86
N CYS A 26 3.66 0.22 11.99
CA CYS A 26 2.93 -0.29 10.84
C CYS A 26 2.62 0.83 9.84
N ALA A 27 2.13 1.96 10.32
CA ALA A 27 1.80 3.09 9.46
C ALA A 27 3.05 3.65 8.78
N LYS A 28 4.15 3.72 9.52
CA LYS A 28 5.41 4.24 8.99
C LYS A 28 5.97 3.32 7.90
N GLU A 29 5.99 2.02 8.16
CA GLU A 29 6.49 1.06 7.20
C GLU A 29 5.57 0.93 5.99
N GLY A 30 4.27 0.98 6.20
CA GLY A 30 3.30 0.98 5.11
C GLY A 30 3.50 2.16 4.18
N THR A 31 3.74 3.35 4.73
CA THR A 31 4.02 4.53 3.93
C THR A 31 5.32 4.37 3.14
N LYS A 32 6.35 3.85 3.78
CA LYS A 32 7.63 3.62 3.11
C LYS A 32 7.49 2.64 1.94
N GLU A 33 6.80 1.54 2.16
CA GLU A 33 6.58 0.54 1.12
C GLU A 33 5.76 1.12 -0.03
N THR A 34 4.76 1.93 0.29
CA THR A 34 3.94 2.59 -0.72
C THR A 34 4.80 3.49 -1.60
N LEU A 35 5.65 4.30 -0.99
CA LEU A 35 6.53 5.20 -1.74
C LEU A 35 7.51 4.42 -2.61
N ALA A 36 8.08 3.33 -2.07
CA ALA A 36 9.01 2.51 -2.82
C ALA A 36 8.33 1.86 -4.03
N LEU A 37 7.10 1.41 -3.86
CA LEU A 37 6.34 0.83 -4.97
C LEU A 37 6.01 1.86 -6.04
N MET A 38 5.65 3.07 -5.64
CA MET A 38 5.37 4.14 -6.61
C MET A 38 6.61 4.46 -7.42
N ASP A 39 7.78 4.50 -6.77
CA ASP A 39 9.03 4.73 -7.48
C ASP A 39 9.36 3.59 -8.43
N SER A 40 9.09 2.35 -8.03
CA SER A 40 9.35 1.18 -8.87
C SER A 40 8.44 1.12 -10.08
N ILE A 41 7.17 1.47 -9.91
CA ILE A 41 6.21 1.46 -11.01
C ILE A 41 6.52 2.59 -11.99
N GLY A 42 6.83 3.77 -11.47
CA GLY A 42 7.19 4.92 -12.27
C GLY A 42 6.00 5.82 -12.57
N GLU A 43 6.32 7.11 -12.69
CA GLU A 43 5.31 8.14 -12.88
C GLU A 43 4.47 7.95 -14.15
N PRO A 44 5.06 7.61 -15.32
CA PRO A 44 4.24 7.47 -16.52
C PRO A 44 3.14 6.43 -16.40
N LEU A 45 3.45 5.30 -15.79
CA LEU A 45 2.48 4.22 -15.65
C LEU A 45 1.40 4.57 -14.64
N ILE A 46 1.80 5.19 -13.54
CA ILE A 46 0.86 5.63 -12.51
C ILE A 46 -0.11 6.66 -13.08
N ASN A 47 0.40 7.63 -13.82
CA ASN A 47 -0.44 8.65 -14.40
C ASN A 47 -1.37 8.11 -15.47
N ARG A 48 -0.88 7.20 -16.30
CA ARG A 48 -1.67 6.62 -17.38
C ARG A 48 -2.86 5.83 -16.85
N ASN A 49 -2.63 5.01 -15.84
CA ASN A 49 -3.66 4.11 -15.31
C ASN A 49 -4.32 4.64 -14.05
N LYS A 50 -3.92 5.82 -13.57
CA LYS A 50 -4.43 6.41 -12.34
C LYS A 50 -4.34 5.43 -11.18
N LEU A 51 -3.15 4.87 -10.99
CA LEU A 51 -2.92 3.90 -9.94
C LEU A 51 -2.79 4.58 -8.60
N TYR A 52 -3.29 3.93 -7.57
CA TYR A 52 -3.07 4.35 -6.20
C TYR A 52 -2.84 3.12 -5.32
N ILE A 53 -2.15 3.32 -4.22
CA ILE A 53 -1.76 2.22 -3.34
C ILE A 53 -2.34 2.48 -1.97
N THR A 54 -3.01 1.47 -1.41
CA THR A 54 -3.54 1.53 -0.06
C THR A 54 -2.88 0.47 0.81
N PHE A 55 -2.87 0.69 2.10
CA PHE A 55 -2.40 -0.31 3.04
C PHE A 55 -3.27 -0.30 4.28
N LYS A 56 -3.25 -1.41 4.97
CA LYS A 56 -4.06 -1.60 6.15
C LYS A 56 -3.18 -2.13 7.27
N CYS A 57 -3.37 -1.60 8.46
CA CYS A 57 -2.62 -2.05 9.64
C CYS A 57 -3.51 -2.89 10.53
N GLU A 58 -2.97 -4.02 10.96
CA GLU A 58 -3.65 -4.89 11.91
C GLU A 58 -2.71 -5.13 13.08
N ILE A 59 -3.23 -4.94 14.27
CA ILE A 59 -2.48 -5.20 15.50
C ILE A 59 -3.02 -6.49 16.10
N LEU A 60 -2.11 -7.45 16.27
CA LEU A 60 -2.49 -8.77 16.79
C LEU A 60 -2.76 -8.78 18.27
N ASN A 61 -2.21 -7.82 19.01
CA ASN A 61 -2.37 -7.73 20.44
C ASN A 61 -2.89 -6.36 20.83
N GLU A 62 -4.17 -6.17 20.67
CA GLU A 62 -4.81 -4.97 21.16
C GLU A 62 -5.21 -5.16 22.60
N THR A 63 -4.66 -4.34 23.45
CA THR A 63 -5.14 -4.26 24.83
C THR A 63 -5.68 -2.87 25.09
#